data_30047879a98cb5acd5b650912ab69647
#
_entry.id   30047879a98cb5acd5b650912ab69647
#
_cell.length_a   1.000
_cell.length_b   1.000
_cell.length_c   1.000
_cell.angle_alpha   90.00
_cell.angle_beta   90.00
_cell.angle_gamma   90.00
#
_symmetry.space_group_name_H-M   'P 1'
#
loop_
_entity.id
_entity.type
_entity.pdbx_description
1 polymer ?
#
loop_
_entity_poly.entity_id
_entity_poly.type
_entity_poly.pdbx_seq_one_letter_code
_entity_poly.pdbx_strand_id
1 'polypeptide(L)'
;LETARRNLGLLIPAGRDRREAEIRALLEQYGKDSHREALRSVAVFRQYLEQAAPIATRAFAANALDAGEISAGLAGQRVDLVLADVPYGHLSQWRTPVNPPEDAARQTPLWHMLDALLAVLPSGALVAVALDKSQKAAHGGYRRVEHFQVGKRRVALLRRAGYGRPIWLHGAL
;
A
#
# COMPACT_ATOMS: atom_id res chain seq x y z
N LEU A 1 -8.18 -9.82 5.57
CA LEU A 1 -7.42 -10.54 4.54
C LEU A 1 -8.33 -11.05 3.41
N GLU A 2 -9.52 -11.52 3.73
CA GLU A 2 -10.50 -12.04 2.75
C GLU A 2 -10.89 -10.97 1.72
N THR A 3 -11.27 -9.77 2.17
CA THR A 3 -11.61 -8.64 1.28
C THR A 3 -10.46 -8.29 0.34
N ALA A 4 -9.22 -8.29 0.83
CA ALA A 4 -8.04 -8.03 -0.01
C ALA A 4 -7.87 -9.11 -1.08
N ARG A 5 -8.01 -10.40 -0.72
CA ARG A 5 -7.96 -11.51 -1.67
C ARG A 5 -9.07 -11.43 -2.72
N ARG A 6 -10.29 -11.08 -2.29
CA ARG A 6 -11.42 -10.89 -3.21
C ARG A 6 -11.14 -9.77 -4.21
N ASN A 7 -10.61 -8.63 -3.75
CA ASN A 7 -10.28 -7.50 -4.62
C ASN A 7 -9.13 -7.85 -5.58
N LEU A 8 -8.07 -8.49 -5.09
CA LEU A 8 -6.96 -8.97 -5.93
C LEU A 8 -7.42 -10.04 -6.95
N GLY A 9 -8.45 -10.82 -6.59
CA GLY A 9 -9.08 -11.77 -7.50
C GLY A 9 -9.63 -11.15 -8.79
N LEU A 10 -9.94 -9.84 -8.80
CA LEU A 10 -10.37 -9.13 -10.01
C LEU A 10 -9.27 -9.01 -11.07
N LEU A 11 -8.01 -9.22 -10.70
CA LEU A 11 -6.89 -9.21 -11.63
C LEU A 11 -6.80 -10.48 -12.48
N ILE A 12 -7.54 -11.53 -12.13
CA ILE A 12 -7.61 -12.78 -12.90
C ILE A 12 -8.99 -12.95 -13.54
N PRO A 13 -9.10 -13.64 -14.72
CA PRO A 13 -10.36 -13.81 -15.46
C PRO A 13 -11.51 -14.32 -14.60
N ALA A 14 -11.33 -15.45 -13.93
CA ALA A 14 -12.39 -16.08 -13.11
C ALA A 14 -12.96 -15.17 -12.01
N GLY A 15 -12.14 -14.30 -11.42
CA GLY A 15 -12.61 -13.36 -10.41
C GLY A 15 -13.45 -12.22 -11.00
N ARG A 16 -13.08 -11.75 -12.21
CA ARG A 16 -13.86 -10.76 -12.96
C ARG A 16 -15.21 -11.30 -13.39
N ASP A 17 -15.21 -12.51 -13.96
CA ASP A 17 -16.43 -13.16 -14.45
C ASP A 17 -17.43 -13.36 -13.29
N ARG A 18 -16.95 -13.83 -12.14
CA ARG A 18 -17.76 -13.92 -10.92
C ARG A 18 -18.32 -12.54 -10.50
N ARG A 19 -17.48 -11.52 -10.49
CA ARG A 19 -17.92 -10.17 -10.11
C ARG A 19 -18.94 -9.60 -11.10
N GLU A 20 -18.75 -9.82 -12.38
CA GLU A 20 -19.70 -9.40 -13.40
C GLU A 20 -21.05 -10.10 -13.22
N ALA A 21 -21.07 -11.40 -12.97
CA ALA A 21 -22.28 -12.15 -12.70
C ALA A 21 -23.02 -11.63 -11.43
N GLU A 22 -22.29 -11.34 -10.35
CA GLU A 22 -22.87 -10.72 -9.14
C GLU A 22 -23.54 -9.38 -9.45
N ILE A 23 -22.89 -8.51 -10.24
CA ILE A 23 -23.44 -7.19 -10.58
C ILE A 23 -24.66 -7.32 -11.50
N ARG A 24 -24.66 -8.26 -12.45
CA ARG A 24 -25.81 -8.55 -13.33
C ARG A 24 -27.02 -8.97 -12.49
N ALA A 25 -26.85 -9.90 -11.55
CA ALA A 25 -27.90 -10.32 -10.66
C ALA A 25 -28.47 -9.16 -9.82
N LEU A 26 -27.60 -8.28 -9.31
CA LEU A 26 -28.03 -7.08 -8.58
C LEU A 26 -28.75 -6.07 -9.49
N LEU A 27 -28.36 -5.95 -10.75
CA LEU A 27 -29.04 -5.11 -11.73
C LEU A 27 -30.44 -5.64 -12.05
N GLU A 28 -30.56 -6.95 -12.24
CA GLU A 28 -31.86 -7.60 -12.47
C GLU A 28 -32.79 -7.44 -11.27
N GLN A 29 -32.27 -7.60 -10.06
CA GLN A 29 -33.05 -7.50 -8.82
C GLN A 29 -33.48 -6.07 -8.49
N TYR A 30 -32.60 -5.07 -8.69
CA TYR A 30 -32.80 -3.70 -8.18
C TYR A 30 -32.90 -2.62 -9.25
N GLY A 31 -32.51 -2.88 -10.49
CA GLY A 31 -32.60 -1.95 -11.62
C GLY A 31 -31.78 -0.66 -11.50
N LYS A 32 -30.84 -0.55 -10.54
CA LYS A 32 -30.14 0.70 -10.22
C LYS A 32 -29.09 1.08 -11.27
N ASP A 33 -29.01 2.37 -11.58
CA ASP A 33 -28.01 2.90 -12.53
C ASP A 33 -26.56 2.65 -12.07
N SER A 34 -26.31 2.66 -10.75
CA SER A 34 -24.99 2.33 -10.20
C SER A 34 -24.53 0.92 -10.58
N HIS A 35 -25.43 -0.05 -10.76
CA HIS A 35 -25.07 -1.39 -11.24
C HIS A 35 -24.75 -1.39 -12.73
N ARG A 36 -25.43 -0.55 -13.55
CA ARG A 36 -25.05 -0.37 -14.97
C ARG A 36 -23.68 0.26 -15.13
N GLU A 37 -23.36 1.26 -14.32
CA GLU A 37 -22.02 1.88 -14.29
C GLU A 37 -20.95 0.90 -13.83
N ALA A 38 -21.25 0.07 -12.81
CA ALA A 38 -20.33 -0.96 -12.34
C ALA A 38 -20.04 -2.00 -13.45
N LEU A 39 -21.03 -2.41 -14.26
CA LEU A 39 -20.79 -3.30 -15.41
C LEU A 39 -19.90 -2.64 -16.47
N ARG A 40 -20.10 -1.36 -16.76
CA ARG A 40 -19.22 -0.62 -17.67
C ARG A 40 -17.78 -0.58 -17.14
N SER A 41 -17.62 -0.34 -15.85
CA SER A 41 -16.30 -0.34 -15.20
C SER A 41 -15.61 -1.69 -15.30
N VAL A 42 -16.33 -2.80 -15.12
CA VAL A 42 -15.80 -4.16 -15.30
C VAL A 42 -15.32 -4.37 -16.75
N ALA A 43 -16.09 -3.91 -17.72
CA ALA A 43 -15.73 -4.06 -19.15
C ALA A 43 -14.44 -3.29 -19.49
N VAL A 44 -14.34 -2.03 -19.02
CA VAL A 44 -13.13 -1.21 -19.20
C VAL A 44 -11.92 -1.85 -18.51
N PHE A 45 -12.09 -2.33 -17.28
CA PHE A 45 -11.03 -3.00 -16.53
C PHE A 45 -10.55 -4.28 -17.23
N ARG A 46 -11.47 -5.05 -17.83
CA ARG A 46 -11.15 -6.22 -18.63
C ARG A 46 -10.23 -5.85 -19.82
N GLN A 47 -10.55 -4.80 -20.58
CA GLN A 47 -9.73 -4.34 -21.69
C GLN A 47 -8.31 -3.97 -21.26
N TYR A 48 -8.15 -3.26 -20.15
CA TYR A 48 -6.81 -2.92 -19.63
C TYR A 48 -6.01 -4.17 -19.28
N LEU A 49 -6.62 -5.17 -18.66
CA LEU A 49 -5.92 -6.37 -18.22
C LEU A 49 -5.61 -7.34 -19.37
N GLU A 50 -6.38 -7.33 -20.45
CA GLU A 50 -6.09 -8.11 -21.67
C GLU A 50 -4.84 -7.59 -22.39
N GLN A 51 -4.52 -6.32 -22.25
CA GLN A 51 -3.32 -5.67 -22.80
C GLN A 51 -2.12 -5.72 -21.85
N ALA A 52 -2.33 -6.07 -20.60
CA ALA A 52 -1.28 -6.12 -19.58
C ALA A 52 -0.63 -7.49 -19.48
N ALA A 53 0.66 -7.52 -19.12
CA ALA A 53 1.29 -8.77 -18.72
C ALA A 53 0.60 -9.37 -17.47
N PRO A 54 0.63 -10.69 -17.28
CA PRO A 54 0.05 -11.32 -16.10
C PRO A 54 0.60 -10.70 -14.80
N ILE A 55 -0.31 -10.30 -13.91
CA ILE A 55 0.04 -9.67 -12.65
C ILE A 55 0.02 -10.74 -11.56
N ALA A 56 1.19 -11.08 -11.02
CA ALA A 56 1.29 -11.92 -9.84
C ALA A 56 0.86 -11.14 -8.59
N THR A 57 -0.04 -11.71 -7.81
CA THR A 57 -0.54 -11.09 -6.58
C THR A 57 -0.39 -12.00 -5.39
N ARG A 58 -0.16 -11.41 -4.22
CA ARG A 58 -0.09 -12.10 -2.95
C ARG A 58 -0.76 -11.26 -1.86
N ALA A 59 -1.57 -11.87 -1.02
CA ALA A 59 -2.14 -11.25 0.17
C ALA A 59 -1.73 -12.04 1.41
N PHE A 60 -1.10 -11.37 2.36
CA PHE A 60 -0.67 -11.94 3.63
C PHE A 60 -0.97 -10.97 4.79
N ALA A 61 -1.00 -11.49 6.01
CA ALA A 61 -1.02 -10.69 7.22
C ALA A 61 0.38 -10.67 7.82
N ALA A 62 0.82 -9.50 8.24
CA ALA A 62 2.07 -9.31 8.96
C ALA A 62 1.92 -8.11 9.91
N ASN A 63 2.62 -8.12 11.02
CA ASN A 63 2.80 -6.94 11.83
C ASN A 63 3.72 -5.96 11.07
N ALA A 64 3.18 -4.79 10.74
CA ALA A 64 3.95 -3.77 10.00
C ALA A 64 5.15 -3.20 10.78
N LEU A 65 5.26 -3.50 12.08
CA LEU A 65 6.36 -3.10 12.95
C LEU A 65 7.45 -4.20 13.06
N ASP A 66 7.25 -5.35 12.39
CA ASP A 66 8.15 -6.50 12.47
C ASP A 66 8.73 -6.84 11.08
N ALA A 67 10.02 -6.59 10.92
CA ALA A 67 10.74 -6.86 9.66
C ALA A 67 10.74 -8.36 9.30
N GLY A 68 10.77 -9.26 10.28
CA GLY A 68 10.76 -10.71 10.07
C GLY A 68 9.42 -11.17 9.50
N GLU A 69 8.30 -10.71 10.07
CA GLU A 69 6.97 -11.03 9.56
C GLU A 69 6.75 -10.45 8.16
N ILE A 70 7.20 -9.22 7.90
CA ILE A 70 7.14 -8.61 6.56
C ILE A 70 7.96 -9.44 5.57
N SER A 71 9.21 -9.79 5.90
CA SER A 71 10.10 -10.58 5.05
C SER A 71 9.51 -11.95 4.74
N ALA A 72 9.00 -12.66 5.76
CA ALA A 72 8.32 -13.94 5.58
C ALA A 72 7.09 -13.82 4.66
N GLY A 73 6.30 -12.77 4.84
CA GLY A 73 5.14 -12.48 3.99
C GLY A 73 5.53 -12.18 2.54
N LEU A 74 6.62 -11.48 2.30
CA LEU A 74 7.14 -11.18 0.96
C LEU A 74 7.73 -12.42 0.27
N ALA A 75 8.20 -13.43 1.02
CA ALA A 75 8.74 -14.68 0.50
C ALA A 75 9.81 -14.46 -0.60
N GLY A 76 10.74 -13.54 -0.37
CA GLY A 76 11.82 -13.23 -1.29
C GLY A 76 11.44 -12.30 -2.46
N GLN A 77 10.18 -11.86 -2.56
CA GLN A 77 9.79 -10.90 -3.59
C GLN A 77 10.38 -9.53 -3.29
N ARG A 78 10.97 -8.91 -4.31
CA ARG A 78 11.47 -7.56 -4.26
C ARG A 78 10.31 -6.56 -4.34
N VAL A 79 10.34 -5.53 -3.50
CA VAL A 79 9.36 -4.45 -3.46
C VAL A 79 10.07 -3.12 -3.68
N ASP A 80 9.75 -2.42 -4.76
CA ASP A 80 10.33 -1.12 -5.10
C ASP A 80 9.42 0.06 -4.71
N LEU A 81 8.15 -0.21 -4.45
CA LEU A 81 7.16 0.79 -4.03
C LEU A 81 6.26 0.24 -2.92
N VAL A 82 6.15 0.98 -1.83
CA VAL A 82 5.20 0.74 -0.74
C VAL A 82 4.17 1.86 -0.71
N LEU A 83 2.89 1.49 -0.64
CA LEU A 83 1.79 2.40 -0.36
C LEU A 83 1.18 2.03 0.99
N ALA A 84 1.30 2.90 1.98
CA ALA A 84 0.81 2.65 3.33
C ALA A 84 -0.23 3.70 3.74
N ASP A 85 -1.41 3.25 4.13
CA ASP A 85 -2.43 4.07 4.81
C ASP A 85 -2.39 3.69 6.29
N VAL A 86 -1.72 4.53 7.10
CA VAL A 86 -1.43 4.20 8.50
C VAL A 86 -2.57 4.62 9.44
N PRO A 87 -2.72 3.99 10.61
CA PRO A 87 -3.70 4.41 11.61
C PRO A 87 -3.48 5.85 12.05
N TYR A 88 -4.55 6.67 12.02
CA TYR A 88 -4.55 8.08 12.44
C TYR A 88 -5.62 8.41 13.49
N GLY A 89 -5.94 7.47 14.35
CA GLY A 89 -6.38 7.80 15.70
C GLY A 89 -7.86 7.61 16.04
N HIS A 90 -8.85 7.67 15.15
CA HIS A 90 -10.25 7.55 15.56
C HIS A 90 -10.92 6.20 15.26
N LEU A 91 -10.58 5.58 14.13
CA LEU A 91 -11.19 4.33 13.68
C LEU A 91 -10.23 3.15 13.65
N SER A 92 -8.94 3.41 13.75
CA SER A 92 -7.90 2.39 13.75
C SER A 92 -6.73 2.81 14.64
N GLN A 93 -6.17 1.84 15.37
CA GLN A 93 -5.04 2.06 16.28
C GLN A 93 -3.88 1.14 15.92
N TRP A 94 -2.68 1.60 16.20
CA TRP A 94 -1.51 0.76 16.15
C TRP A 94 -1.59 -0.34 17.21
N ARG A 95 -1.25 -1.55 16.83
CA ARG A 95 -1.03 -2.64 17.78
C ARG A 95 0.45 -2.68 18.12
N THR A 96 0.80 -2.05 19.22
CA THR A 96 2.16 -2.08 19.77
C THR A 96 2.28 -3.16 20.86
N PRO A 97 3.47 -3.71 21.10
CA PRO A 97 3.72 -4.57 22.26
C PRO A 97 3.31 -3.87 23.55
N VAL A 98 2.81 -4.65 24.52
CA VAL A 98 2.31 -4.13 25.81
C VAL A 98 3.45 -3.52 26.66
N ASN A 99 4.68 -4.04 26.52
CA ASN A 99 5.88 -3.54 27.21
C ASN A 99 7.01 -3.41 26.18
N PRO A 100 7.08 -2.33 25.39
CA PRO A 100 8.20 -2.12 24.49
C PRO A 100 9.48 -1.85 25.32
N PRO A 101 10.67 -2.21 24.81
CA PRO A 101 11.94 -1.79 25.40
C PRO A 101 11.99 -0.26 25.54
N GLU A 102 12.69 0.26 26.56
CA GLU A 102 12.73 1.70 26.85
C GLU A 102 13.11 2.58 25.64
N ASP A 103 14.07 2.12 24.84
CA ASP A 103 14.50 2.81 23.62
C ASP A 103 13.43 2.81 22.53
N ALA A 104 12.64 1.74 22.44
CA ALA A 104 11.52 1.65 21.52
C ALA A 104 10.32 2.51 21.98
N ALA A 105 10.13 2.69 23.29
CA ALA A 105 9.06 3.52 23.84
C ALA A 105 9.21 5.01 23.50
N ARG A 106 10.42 5.46 23.14
CA ARG A 106 10.70 6.85 22.75
C ARG A 106 10.33 7.16 21.31
N GLN A 107 10.13 6.16 20.48
CA GLN A 107 9.81 6.30 19.05
C GLN A 107 8.34 6.06 18.78
N THR A 108 7.82 6.68 17.72
CA THR A 108 6.43 6.47 17.31
C THR A 108 6.27 5.13 16.60
N PRO A 109 5.06 4.52 16.62
CA PRO A 109 4.80 3.30 15.83
C PRO A 109 5.09 3.49 14.33
N LEU A 110 4.87 4.69 13.79
CA LEU A 110 5.23 5.03 12.42
C LEU A 110 6.75 4.94 12.18
N TRP A 111 7.56 5.37 13.15
CA TRP A 111 9.01 5.22 13.06
C TRP A 111 9.41 3.74 13.00
N HIS A 112 8.83 2.89 13.86
CA HIS A 112 9.11 1.45 13.87
C HIS A 112 8.68 0.76 12.57
N MET A 113 7.55 1.17 11.98
CA MET A 113 7.15 0.67 10.66
C MET A 113 8.19 1.03 9.60
N LEU A 114 8.68 2.27 9.59
CA LEU A 114 9.71 2.70 8.66
C LEU A 114 11.03 1.96 8.87
N ASP A 115 11.41 1.67 10.13
CA ASP A 115 12.59 0.89 10.47
C ASP A 115 12.47 -0.55 9.98
N ALA A 116 11.33 -1.20 10.23
CA ALA A 116 11.04 -2.55 9.75
C ALA A 116 11.08 -2.62 8.21
N LEU A 117 10.50 -1.62 7.53
CA LEU A 117 10.57 -1.51 6.07
C LEU A 117 11.99 -1.26 5.57
N LEU A 118 12.80 -0.49 6.31
CA LEU A 118 14.19 -0.26 5.96
C LEU A 118 15.01 -1.55 5.93
N ALA A 119 14.70 -2.51 6.80
CA ALA A 119 15.39 -3.80 6.84
C ALA A 119 15.08 -4.70 5.63
N VAL A 120 13.89 -4.58 5.03
CA VAL A 120 13.42 -5.49 3.97
C VAL A 120 13.42 -4.89 2.56
N LEU A 121 13.37 -3.57 2.44
CA LEU A 121 13.31 -2.90 1.13
C LEU A 121 14.70 -2.75 0.51
N PRO A 122 14.83 -2.81 -0.83
CA PRO A 122 16.08 -2.49 -1.52
C PRO A 122 16.42 -1.00 -1.42
N SER A 123 17.69 -0.65 -1.64
CA SER A 123 18.10 0.75 -1.73
C SER A 123 17.38 1.44 -2.89
N GLY A 124 16.97 2.69 -2.64
CA GLY A 124 16.22 3.48 -3.63
C GLY A 124 14.71 3.20 -3.69
N ALA A 125 14.20 2.20 -2.96
CA ALA A 125 12.77 1.95 -2.86
C ALA A 125 12.01 3.20 -2.38
N LEU A 126 10.78 3.37 -2.86
CA LEU A 126 9.89 4.45 -2.51
C LEU A 126 8.83 3.97 -1.50
N VAL A 127 8.53 4.80 -0.51
CA VAL A 127 7.49 4.57 0.47
C VAL A 127 6.57 5.79 0.50
N ALA A 128 5.34 5.63 0.05
CA ALA A 128 4.29 6.63 0.16
C ALA A 128 3.43 6.31 1.38
N VAL A 129 3.38 7.22 2.33
CA VAL A 129 2.62 7.06 3.57
C VAL A 129 1.53 8.10 3.65
N ALA A 130 0.27 7.65 3.67
CA ALA A 130 -0.86 8.49 3.99
C ALA A 130 -1.04 8.53 5.53
N LEU A 131 -1.12 9.73 6.09
CA LEU A 131 -1.11 9.97 7.54
C LEU A 131 -1.95 11.20 7.89
N ASP A 132 -2.28 11.35 9.16
CA ASP A 132 -2.88 12.60 9.67
C ASP A 132 -1.85 13.73 9.63
N LYS A 133 -2.34 14.96 9.48
CA LYS A 133 -1.50 16.17 9.44
C LYS A 133 -0.65 16.38 10.69
N SER A 134 -1.04 15.82 11.85
CA SER A 134 -0.29 15.88 13.11
C SER A 134 0.87 14.88 13.16
N GLN A 135 0.84 13.83 12.34
CA GLN A 135 1.89 12.82 12.29
C GLN A 135 3.04 13.27 11.38
N LYS A 136 4.26 12.86 11.73
CA LYS A 136 5.47 13.12 10.93
C LYS A 136 6.09 11.80 10.51
N ALA A 137 6.15 11.56 9.19
CA ALA A 137 6.94 10.47 8.64
C ALA A 137 8.41 10.91 8.55
N ALA A 138 9.17 10.62 9.61
CA ALA A 138 10.60 10.94 9.69
C ALA A 138 11.37 9.72 10.22
N HIS A 139 12.44 9.36 9.53
CA HIS A 139 13.34 8.28 9.90
C HIS A 139 14.71 8.50 9.25
N GLY A 140 15.81 8.27 9.98
CA GLY A 140 17.16 8.54 9.49
C GLY A 140 17.58 7.75 8.23
N GLY A 141 16.98 6.59 8.01
CA GLY A 141 17.21 5.75 6.83
C GLY A 141 16.45 6.18 5.58
N TYR A 142 15.67 7.26 5.64
CA TYR A 142 14.89 7.76 4.51
C TYR A 142 15.12 9.25 4.27
N ARG A 143 15.10 9.64 3.00
CA ARG A 143 15.02 11.03 2.57
C ARG A 143 13.60 11.31 2.09
N ARG A 144 12.96 12.35 2.60
CA ARG A 144 11.68 12.81 2.07
C ARG A 144 11.89 13.42 0.69
N VAL A 145 11.20 12.87 -0.31
CA VAL A 145 11.21 13.35 -1.69
C VAL A 145 10.20 14.45 -1.86
N GLU A 146 8.99 14.23 -1.35
CA GLU A 146 7.86 15.14 -1.49
C GLU A 146 6.86 14.93 -0.36
N HIS A 147 5.99 15.90 -0.18
CA HIS A 147 4.77 15.76 0.61
C HIS A 147 3.67 16.63 0.00
N PHE A 148 2.46 16.13 0.04
CA PHE A 148 1.28 16.89 -0.39
C PHE A 148 0.11 16.59 0.54
N GLN A 149 -0.89 17.47 0.54
CA GLN A 149 -2.08 17.34 1.36
C GLN A 149 -3.31 17.13 0.50
N VAL A 150 -4.13 16.15 0.86
CA VAL A 150 -5.42 15.86 0.25
C VAL A 150 -6.49 15.89 1.34
N GLY A 151 -7.24 16.97 1.41
CA GLY A 151 -8.22 17.20 2.46
C GLY A 151 -7.56 17.26 3.86
N LYS A 152 -7.96 16.36 4.75
CA LYS A 152 -7.41 16.26 6.12
C LYS A 152 -6.17 15.37 6.20
N ARG A 153 -5.76 14.75 5.10
CA ARG A 153 -4.66 13.80 5.05
C ARG A 153 -3.43 14.42 4.44
N ARG A 154 -2.29 14.00 4.92
CA ARG A 154 -0.98 14.29 4.32
C ARG A 154 -0.41 13.00 3.73
N VAL A 155 0.14 13.07 2.54
CA VAL A 155 0.94 11.99 1.97
C VAL A 155 2.39 12.41 1.99
N ALA A 156 3.25 11.61 2.60
CA ALA A 156 4.70 11.78 2.58
C ALA A 156 5.30 10.73 1.64
N LEU A 157 6.07 11.20 0.66
CA LEU A 157 6.84 10.34 -0.24
C LEU A 157 8.28 10.30 0.25
N LEU A 158 8.71 9.12 0.65
CA LEU A 158 10.01 8.84 1.22
C LEU A 158 10.79 7.93 0.26
N ARG A 159 12.07 8.19 0.10
CA ARG A 159 13.01 7.30 -0.59
C ARG A 159 13.98 6.72 0.42
N ARG A 160 14.15 5.40 0.41
CA ARG A 160 15.19 4.76 1.17
C ARG A 160 16.54 5.36 0.78
N ALA A 161 17.29 5.87 1.75
CA ALA A 161 18.64 6.38 1.53
C ALA A 161 19.54 5.20 1.12
N GLY A 162 20.05 5.24 -0.10
CA GLY A 162 21.09 4.33 -0.58
C GLY A 162 22.46 5.01 -0.38
N TYR A 163 23.49 4.24 -0.26
CA TYR A 163 24.85 4.74 -0.44
C TYR A 163 25.03 5.09 -1.93
N GLY A 164 24.82 6.38 -2.30
CA GLY A 164 25.03 6.84 -3.67
C GLY A 164 24.17 8.05 -4.03
N ARG A 165 24.74 9.00 -4.75
CA ARG A 165 24.04 10.18 -5.29
C ARG A 165 22.94 9.76 -6.27
N PRO A 166 21.80 10.47 -6.36
CA PRO A 166 20.77 10.20 -7.35
C PRO A 166 21.31 10.45 -8.76
N ILE A 167 21.19 9.45 -9.63
CA ILE A 167 21.75 9.41 -11.01
C ILE A 167 21.02 10.41 -11.97
N TRP A 168 19.97 11.08 -11.55
CA TRP A 168 19.14 11.86 -12.47
C TRP A 168 19.02 13.37 -12.17
N LEU A 169 20.04 13.93 -11.56
CA LEU A 169 20.20 15.39 -11.50
C LEU A 169 21.15 15.93 -12.61
N HIS A 170 21.39 15.16 -13.68
CA HIS A 170 22.11 15.62 -14.85
C HIS A 170 21.16 15.59 -16.05
N GLY A 171 20.44 16.68 -16.24
CA GLY A 171 19.62 16.84 -17.43
C GLY A 171 18.50 17.88 -17.26
N ALA A 172 18.87 19.11 -16.90
CA ALA A 172 18.08 20.30 -17.19
C ALA A 172 19.01 21.51 -17.14
N LEU A 173 19.62 21.82 -18.25
CA LEU A 173 19.99 23.16 -18.69
C LEU A 173 19.27 23.40 -20.00
#